data_a2cdea5d210a8d98471e5e7beddbe58e
#
_entry.id   a2cdea5d210a8d98471e5e7beddbe58e
#
_cell.length_a   1.000
_cell.length_b   1.000
_cell.length_c   1.000
_cell.angle_alpha   90.00
_cell.angle_beta   90.00
_cell.angle_gamma   90.00
#
_symmetry.space_group_name_H-M   'P 1'
#
loop_
_entity.id
_entity.type
_entity.pdbx_description
1 polymer ?
#
loop_
_entity_poly.entity_id
_entity_poly.type
_entity_poly.pdbx_seq_one_letter_code
_entity_poly.pdbx_strand_id
1 'polypeptide(L)'
;MTFATKVKSEISHNKGLIGRNKKAFSYGMLLCGKSFSAESIAMTTENKYVAKLYAKLIFQQIPMQTSVTTREYNGNFQQTTYSVSVDDEEDRKTILRFFGHDEEHLKDYNRDLLEDIEHRHAFLAGAFLSASNISDPQKDYHLEFVVSDSCALQALMEVLYSLELNFKHMVRRGQQVLYCKDSKSIEELLTMVGATGSMMDVVNVKIYKDMRNKINRVTNCETSNIEKTVSAATTQAADIRYLKKMGVFQNLEVVLKETGEARLRHPEMSLRELGELLG
;
A
#
# COMPACT_ATOMS: atom_id res chain seq x y z
N MET A 1 15.52 -4.06 -8.60
CA MET A 1 15.23 -3.05 -7.55
C MET A 1 13.80 -3.28 -7.09
N THR A 2 13.56 -3.48 -5.79
CA THR A 2 12.20 -3.66 -5.26
C THR A 2 11.44 -2.33 -5.25
N PHE A 3 10.09 -2.39 -5.21
CA PHE A 3 9.28 -1.18 -5.11
C PHE A 3 9.62 -0.37 -3.83
N ALA A 4 9.77 -1.04 -2.69
CA ALA A 4 10.20 -0.41 -1.44
C ALA A 4 11.56 0.32 -1.57
N THR A 5 12.53 -0.28 -2.27
CA THR A 5 13.82 0.36 -2.52
C THR A 5 13.67 1.60 -3.40
N LYS A 6 12.80 1.56 -4.41
CA LYS A 6 12.50 2.71 -5.28
C LYS A 6 11.93 3.87 -4.47
N VAL A 7 10.89 3.62 -3.66
CA VAL A 7 10.26 4.63 -2.78
C VAL A 7 11.30 5.25 -1.85
N LYS A 8 12.08 4.42 -1.13
CA LYS A 8 13.13 4.93 -0.22
C LYS A 8 14.19 5.73 -0.96
N SER A 9 14.53 5.37 -2.18
CA SER A 9 15.46 6.14 -3.01
C SER A 9 14.89 7.52 -3.38
N GLU A 10 13.63 7.62 -3.80
CA GLU A 10 13.00 8.91 -4.10
C GLU A 10 13.00 9.83 -2.88
N ILE A 11 12.54 9.34 -1.73
CA ILE A 11 12.51 10.12 -0.48
C ILE A 11 13.92 10.61 -0.11
N SER A 12 14.91 9.73 -0.14
CA SER A 12 16.29 10.06 0.27
C SER A 12 16.97 11.10 -0.63
N HIS A 13 16.51 11.25 -1.87
CA HIS A 13 17.01 12.23 -2.83
C HIS A 13 16.17 13.52 -2.90
N ASN A 14 15.06 13.60 -2.18
CA ASN A 14 14.21 14.79 -2.14
C ASN A 14 14.84 15.91 -1.30
N LYS A 15 15.74 16.68 -1.91
CA LYS A 15 16.47 17.77 -1.24
C LYS A 15 15.55 18.88 -0.74
N GLY A 16 14.40 19.12 -1.42
CA GLY A 16 13.44 20.15 -1.04
C GLY A 16 12.77 19.85 0.29
N LEU A 17 12.28 18.63 0.47
CA LEU A 17 11.65 18.16 1.69
C LEU A 17 12.66 18.10 2.86
N ILE A 18 13.82 17.48 2.61
CA ILE A 18 14.87 17.33 3.62
C ILE A 18 15.45 18.69 4.04
N GLY A 19 15.72 19.58 3.08
CA GLY A 19 16.42 20.83 3.33
C GLY A 19 15.60 21.84 4.17
N ARG A 20 14.31 21.96 3.91
CA ARG A 20 13.42 22.90 4.62
C ARG A 20 13.14 22.47 6.05
N ASN A 21 12.87 21.18 6.26
CA ASN A 21 12.39 20.63 7.53
C ASN A 21 13.35 19.57 8.10
N LYS A 22 14.64 19.87 8.00
CA LYS A 22 15.73 18.91 8.29
C LYS A 22 15.65 18.33 9.70
N LYS A 23 15.29 19.15 10.71
CA LYS A 23 15.17 18.70 12.09
C LYS A 23 14.05 17.69 12.26
N ALA A 24 12.85 17.97 11.78
CA ALA A 24 11.70 17.07 11.85
C ALA A 24 11.94 15.78 11.05
N PHE A 25 12.55 15.87 9.87
CA PHE A 25 12.93 14.71 9.07
C PHE A 25 13.93 13.79 9.81
N SER A 26 14.97 14.38 10.38
CA SER A 26 15.98 13.62 11.16
C SER A 26 15.37 13.01 12.41
N TYR A 27 14.46 13.73 13.06
CA TYR A 27 13.73 13.23 14.22
C TYR A 27 12.92 11.96 13.88
N GLY A 28 12.17 11.99 12.75
CA GLY A 28 11.46 10.81 12.28
C GLY A 28 12.37 9.61 11.99
N MET A 29 13.54 9.86 11.39
CA MET A 29 14.52 8.80 11.15
C MET A 29 15.08 8.19 12.42
N LEU A 30 15.38 9.03 13.43
CA LEU A 30 15.99 8.62 14.69
C LEU A 30 14.98 7.92 15.60
N LEU A 31 13.84 8.56 15.87
CA LEU A 31 12.81 8.07 16.75
C LEU A 31 12.23 6.73 16.29
N CYS A 32 12.03 6.58 14.98
CA CYS A 32 11.53 5.34 14.38
C CYS A 32 12.65 4.37 13.96
N GLY A 33 13.89 4.62 14.37
CA GLY A 33 15.02 3.72 14.16
C GLY A 33 14.93 2.43 14.98
N LYS A 34 16.00 1.66 14.98
CA LYS A 34 16.08 0.43 15.78
C LYS A 34 16.05 0.71 17.28
N SER A 35 16.70 1.79 17.70
CA SER A 35 16.73 2.28 19.09
C SER A 35 17.00 3.78 19.12
N PHE A 36 16.34 4.48 20.06
CA PHE A 36 16.52 5.90 20.32
C PHE A 36 16.42 6.16 21.82
N SER A 37 17.53 5.92 22.53
CA SER A 37 17.64 6.11 23.98
C SER A 37 19.05 6.49 24.39
N ALA A 38 19.26 6.80 25.67
CA ALA A 38 20.58 7.08 26.23
C ALA A 38 21.55 5.89 26.12
N GLU A 39 21.03 4.67 26.18
CA GLU A 39 21.81 3.44 26.07
C GLU A 39 22.19 3.13 24.62
N SER A 40 21.29 3.47 23.66
CA SER A 40 21.51 3.11 22.26
C SER A 40 20.77 4.04 21.30
N ILE A 41 21.47 4.57 20.33
CA ILE A 41 20.90 5.21 19.15
C ILE A 41 21.42 4.47 17.93
N ALA A 42 20.53 3.76 17.24
CA ALA A 42 20.92 2.93 16.11
C ALA A 42 19.80 2.79 15.07
N MET A 43 20.20 2.58 13.82
CA MET A 43 19.33 2.22 12.70
C MET A 43 19.91 1.05 11.94
N THR A 44 19.06 0.20 11.40
CA THR A 44 19.44 -0.91 10.52
C THR A 44 18.66 -0.80 9.21
N THR A 45 19.33 -0.90 8.07
CA THR A 45 18.72 -0.79 6.75
C THR A 45 19.50 -1.60 5.71
N GLU A 46 18.80 -2.08 4.69
CA GLU A 46 19.42 -2.71 3.51
C GLU A 46 19.82 -1.67 2.44
N ASN A 47 19.40 -0.43 2.62
CA ASN A 47 19.66 0.64 1.67
C ASN A 47 20.86 1.48 2.07
N LYS A 48 21.96 1.34 1.32
CA LYS A 48 23.22 2.09 1.56
C LYS A 48 23.04 3.61 1.57
N TYR A 49 22.14 4.14 0.73
CA TYR A 49 21.89 5.59 0.68
C TYR A 49 21.18 6.08 1.92
N VAL A 50 20.21 5.30 2.44
CA VAL A 50 19.53 5.60 3.68
C VAL A 50 20.49 5.60 4.86
N ALA A 51 21.38 4.60 4.95
CA ALA A 51 22.41 4.54 5.99
C ALA A 51 23.34 5.77 5.96
N LYS A 52 23.81 6.15 4.77
CA LYS A 52 24.65 7.35 4.60
C LYS A 52 23.90 8.63 4.94
N LEU A 53 22.61 8.73 4.56
CA LEU A 53 21.80 9.90 4.86
C LEU A 53 21.59 10.05 6.37
N TYR A 54 21.30 8.96 7.07
CA TYR A 54 21.14 8.95 8.53
C TYR A 54 22.40 9.49 9.23
N ALA A 55 23.57 8.92 8.93
CA ALA A 55 24.84 9.38 9.49
C ALA A 55 25.11 10.86 9.17
N LYS A 56 24.91 11.27 7.90
CA LYS A 56 25.13 12.65 7.46
C LYS A 56 24.22 13.64 8.17
N LEU A 57 22.95 13.32 8.37
CA LEU A 57 21.99 14.22 9.00
C LEU A 57 22.31 14.44 10.47
N ILE A 58 22.71 13.41 11.20
CA ILE A 58 23.17 13.53 12.59
C ILE A 58 24.38 14.45 12.62
N PHE A 59 25.41 14.14 11.83
CA PHE A 59 26.68 14.87 11.83
C PHE A 59 26.55 16.35 11.42
N GLN A 60 25.58 16.69 10.56
CA GLN A 60 25.40 18.07 10.09
C GLN A 60 24.59 18.95 11.03
N GLN A 61 23.84 18.40 11.95
CA GLN A 61 22.94 19.17 12.81
C GLN A 61 23.39 19.24 14.25
N ILE A 62 24.19 18.28 14.69
CA ILE A 62 24.52 18.09 16.10
C ILE A 62 26.04 18.15 16.24
N PRO A 63 26.55 19.08 17.07
CA PRO A 63 27.98 19.11 17.37
C PRO A 63 28.35 17.90 18.21
N MET A 64 29.04 16.95 17.60
CA MET A 64 29.51 15.71 18.24
C MET A 64 31.03 15.64 18.27
N GLN A 65 31.54 14.95 19.28
CA GLN A 65 32.99 14.75 19.47
C GLN A 65 33.47 13.51 18.73
N THR A 66 32.59 12.53 18.53
CA THR A 66 32.94 11.25 17.90
C THR A 66 32.20 11.06 16.58
N SER A 67 32.61 10.07 15.80
CA SER A 67 31.97 9.74 14.53
C SER A 67 30.84 8.74 14.72
N VAL A 68 29.82 8.86 13.87
CA VAL A 68 28.79 7.82 13.73
C VAL A 68 29.40 6.60 13.04
N THR A 69 29.30 5.44 13.68
CA THR A 69 29.84 4.19 13.15
C THR A 69 28.84 3.56 12.18
N THR A 70 29.33 3.19 10.99
CA THR A 70 28.53 2.42 10.00
C THR A 70 29.20 1.07 9.79
N ARG A 71 28.47 -0.01 10.07
CA ARG A 71 28.92 -1.39 9.87
C ARG A 71 28.12 -2.04 8.76
N GLU A 72 28.81 -2.79 7.90
CA GLU A 72 28.22 -3.55 6.81
C GLU A 72 28.27 -5.04 7.16
N TYR A 73 27.11 -5.71 7.07
CA TYR A 73 26.97 -7.13 7.32
C TYR A 73 26.50 -7.83 6.04
N ASN A 74 27.25 -8.80 5.57
CA ASN A 74 26.87 -9.63 4.44
C ASN A 74 26.15 -10.88 4.94
N GLY A 75 24.86 -11.00 4.68
CA GLY A 75 24.06 -12.16 5.03
C GLY A 75 24.24 -13.34 4.06
N ASN A 76 23.71 -14.50 4.43
CA ASN A 76 23.87 -15.77 3.68
C ASN A 76 23.26 -15.76 2.27
N PHE A 77 22.47 -14.75 1.86
CA PHE A 77 21.81 -14.66 0.56
C PHE A 77 22.23 -13.42 -0.25
N GLN A 78 23.48 -12.98 -0.16
CA GLN A 78 24.00 -11.76 -0.80
C GLN A 78 23.24 -10.46 -0.39
N GLN A 79 22.51 -10.50 0.71
CA GLN A 79 21.78 -9.35 1.22
C GLN A 79 22.69 -8.58 2.18
N THR A 80 23.08 -7.39 1.77
CA THR A 80 23.91 -6.51 2.60
C THR A 80 23.02 -5.66 3.52
N THR A 81 23.29 -5.71 4.80
CA THR A 81 22.62 -4.91 5.82
C THR A 81 23.60 -3.89 6.41
N TYR A 82 23.16 -2.65 6.49
CA TYR A 82 23.92 -1.55 7.08
C TYR A 82 23.36 -1.26 8.48
N SER A 83 24.22 -1.26 9.49
CA SER A 83 23.91 -0.80 10.84
C SER A 83 24.65 0.50 11.11
N VAL A 84 23.92 1.54 11.48
CA VAL A 84 24.47 2.84 11.84
C VAL A 84 24.19 3.09 13.31
N SER A 85 25.22 3.36 14.11
CA SER A 85 25.14 3.56 15.57
C SER A 85 25.93 4.78 16.02
N VAL A 86 25.51 5.35 17.13
CA VAL A 86 26.25 6.37 17.89
C VAL A 86 26.83 5.69 19.11
N ASP A 87 28.14 5.47 19.09
CA ASP A 87 28.81 4.63 20.08
C ASP A 87 29.12 5.40 21.38
N ASP A 88 29.37 6.71 21.34
CA ASP A 88 29.65 7.55 22.49
C ASP A 88 28.39 7.94 23.27
N GLU A 89 28.47 7.87 24.61
CA GLU A 89 27.32 8.15 25.50
C GLU A 89 26.97 9.65 25.53
N GLU A 90 27.98 10.54 25.58
CA GLU A 90 27.75 11.98 25.63
C GLU A 90 27.18 12.51 24.30
N ASP A 91 27.62 11.92 23.18
CA ASP A 91 27.02 12.20 21.87
C ASP A 91 25.55 11.75 21.82
N ARG A 92 25.19 10.58 22.36
CA ARG A 92 23.79 10.13 22.46
C ARG A 92 22.96 11.09 23.31
N LYS A 93 23.43 11.50 24.48
CA LYS A 93 22.75 12.49 25.34
C LYS A 93 22.58 13.83 24.61
N THR A 94 23.59 14.27 23.87
CA THR A 94 23.54 15.51 23.08
C THR A 94 22.48 15.42 21.98
N ILE A 95 22.37 14.27 21.29
CA ILE A 95 21.33 14.03 20.30
C ILE A 95 19.95 14.07 20.94
N LEU A 96 19.75 13.39 22.06
CA LEU A 96 18.46 13.39 22.78
C LEU A 96 18.04 14.80 23.17
N ARG A 97 18.93 15.56 23.80
CA ARG A 97 18.66 16.98 24.17
C ARG A 97 18.34 17.85 22.95
N PHE A 98 19.04 17.66 21.84
CA PHE A 98 18.78 18.41 20.59
C PHE A 98 17.35 18.20 20.08
N PHE A 99 16.77 17.02 20.29
CA PHE A 99 15.39 16.71 19.92
C PHE A 99 14.39 16.88 21.06
N GLY A 100 14.81 17.43 22.21
CA GLY A 100 13.94 17.73 23.36
C GLY A 100 13.62 16.51 24.23
N HIS A 101 14.47 15.48 24.21
CA HIS A 101 14.39 14.36 25.13
C HIS A 101 15.41 14.56 26.26
N ASP A 102 14.93 14.99 27.39
CA ASP A 102 15.71 15.04 28.64
C ASP A 102 15.36 13.86 29.56
N GLU A 103 15.99 13.78 30.74
CA GLU A 103 15.78 12.68 31.69
C GLU A 103 14.33 12.62 32.22
N GLU A 104 13.60 13.73 32.23
CA GLU A 104 12.21 13.81 32.68
C GLU A 104 11.21 13.43 31.56
N HIS A 105 11.59 13.65 30.27
CA HIS A 105 10.70 13.49 29.09
C HIS A 105 11.14 12.35 28.15
N LEU A 106 11.90 11.38 28.65
CA LEU A 106 12.35 10.23 27.83
C LEU A 106 11.21 9.36 27.27
N LYS A 107 10.01 9.47 27.85
CA LYS A 107 8.84 8.65 27.44
C LYS A 107 7.90 9.34 26.49
N ASP A 108 8.05 10.65 26.27
CA ASP A 108 7.20 11.44 25.40
C ASP A 108 7.97 11.88 24.15
N TYR A 109 7.28 11.94 23.01
CA TYR A 109 7.87 12.55 21.82
C TYR A 109 7.70 14.08 21.84
N ASN A 110 8.58 14.77 21.10
CA ASN A 110 8.54 16.23 21.00
C ASN A 110 7.39 16.69 20.09
N ARG A 111 6.26 17.11 20.72
CA ARG A 111 5.05 17.59 20.02
C ARG A 111 5.27 18.91 19.32
N ASP A 112 6.00 19.83 19.94
CA ASP A 112 6.23 21.18 19.41
C ASP A 112 6.93 21.11 18.04
N LEU A 113 7.84 20.12 17.89
CA LEU A 113 8.50 19.88 16.61
C LEU A 113 7.56 19.40 15.50
N LEU A 114 6.36 18.93 15.85
CA LEU A 114 5.38 18.34 14.93
C LEU A 114 4.08 19.17 14.85
N GLU A 115 4.08 20.42 15.32
CA GLU A 115 2.91 21.29 15.22
C GLU A 115 2.56 21.63 13.76
N ASP A 116 3.57 21.97 12.95
CA ASP A 116 3.40 22.32 11.55
C ASP A 116 3.14 21.10 10.66
N ILE A 117 2.24 21.26 9.69
CA ILE A 117 1.92 20.21 8.72
C ILE A 117 3.14 19.79 7.88
N GLU A 118 3.99 20.74 7.49
CA GLU A 118 5.21 20.45 6.76
C GLU A 118 6.22 19.67 7.61
N HIS A 119 6.28 19.93 8.91
CA HIS A 119 7.10 19.17 9.86
C HIS A 119 6.57 17.74 10.02
N ARG A 120 5.24 17.54 10.06
CA ARG A 120 4.64 16.18 10.07
C ARG A 120 4.96 15.40 8.82
N HIS A 121 4.89 16.03 7.64
CA HIS A 121 5.29 15.39 6.37
C HIS A 121 6.77 14.99 6.38
N ALA A 122 7.64 15.88 6.85
CA ALA A 122 9.08 15.59 6.95
C ALA A 122 9.37 14.50 7.98
N PHE A 123 8.70 14.51 9.13
CA PHE A 123 8.80 13.45 10.14
C PHE A 123 8.39 12.09 9.57
N LEU A 124 7.24 12.02 8.87
CA LEU A 124 6.79 10.79 8.22
C LEU A 124 7.76 10.31 7.14
N ALA A 125 8.36 11.21 6.39
CA ALA A 125 9.37 10.85 5.39
C ALA A 125 10.62 10.25 6.04
N GLY A 126 11.08 10.82 7.16
CA GLY A 126 12.16 10.25 7.97
C GLY A 126 11.81 8.88 8.55
N ALA A 127 10.64 8.77 9.18
CA ALA A 127 10.11 7.52 9.72
C ALA A 127 9.94 6.44 8.63
N PHE A 128 9.51 6.85 7.43
CA PHE A 128 9.39 5.94 6.29
C PHE A 128 10.74 5.31 5.94
N LEU A 129 11.80 6.06 5.91
CA LEU A 129 13.14 5.52 5.60
C LEU A 129 13.61 4.50 6.63
N SER A 130 13.32 4.72 7.91
CA SER A 130 13.80 3.88 9.02
C SER A 130 12.92 2.66 9.30
N ALA A 131 11.60 2.86 9.36
CA ALA A 131 10.67 1.89 9.94
C ALA A 131 9.67 1.30 8.94
N SER A 132 9.60 1.81 7.69
CA SER A 132 8.56 1.33 6.79
C SER A 132 8.95 0.16 5.93
N ASN A 133 7.90 -0.59 5.55
CA ASN A 133 7.93 -1.54 4.45
C ASN A 133 6.67 -1.33 3.59
N ILE A 134 6.82 -1.43 2.26
CA ILE A 134 5.72 -1.29 1.30
C ILE A 134 5.80 -2.40 0.27
N SER A 135 4.66 -3.04 0.00
CA SER A 135 4.53 -4.09 -1.02
C SER A 135 4.52 -3.50 -2.44
N ASP A 136 4.85 -4.35 -3.41
CA ASP A 136 4.65 -4.02 -4.82
C ASP A 136 3.16 -3.86 -5.11
N PRO A 137 2.70 -2.70 -5.62
CA PRO A 137 1.29 -2.43 -5.87
C PRO A 137 0.67 -3.38 -6.91
N GLN A 138 1.48 -4.04 -7.74
CA GLN A 138 0.98 -5.08 -8.64
C GLN A 138 0.44 -6.29 -7.88
N LYS A 139 1.03 -6.63 -6.73
CA LYS A 139 0.62 -7.75 -5.87
C LYS A 139 -0.54 -7.32 -4.97
N ASP A 140 -0.27 -6.44 -4.01
CA ASP A 140 -1.25 -5.94 -3.07
C ASP A 140 -0.95 -4.50 -2.63
N TYR A 141 -1.93 -3.84 -2.02
CA TYR A 141 -1.75 -2.55 -1.36
C TYR A 141 -1.49 -2.81 0.12
N HIS A 142 -0.22 -2.73 0.51
CA HIS A 142 0.17 -2.91 1.90
C HIS A 142 1.38 -2.04 2.23
N LEU A 143 1.22 -1.17 3.20
CA LEU A 143 2.26 -0.34 3.78
C LEU A 143 2.23 -0.51 5.29
N GLU A 144 3.38 -0.70 5.90
CA GLU A 144 3.51 -0.83 7.34
C GLU A 144 4.68 -0.01 7.88
N PHE A 145 4.52 0.50 9.10
CA PHE A 145 5.61 0.98 9.96
C PHE A 145 5.77 -0.01 11.09
N VAL A 146 7.01 -0.42 11.34
CA VAL A 146 7.36 -1.36 12.41
C VAL A 146 8.29 -0.66 13.38
N VAL A 147 7.85 -0.47 14.61
CA VAL A 147 8.62 0.18 15.66
C VAL A 147 8.62 -0.66 16.94
N SER A 148 9.69 -0.57 17.72
CA SER A 148 9.82 -1.29 18.99
C SER A 148 9.46 -0.41 20.18
N ASP A 149 9.64 0.90 20.03
CA ASP A 149 9.46 1.89 21.10
C ASP A 149 8.02 2.45 21.14
N SER A 150 7.49 2.63 22.34
CA SER A 150 6.13 3.16 22.56
C SER A 150 6.00 4.65 22.22
N CYS A 151 7.07 5.42 22.41
CA CYS A 151 7.14 6.82 22.06
C CYS A 151 7.07 7.01 20.54
N ALA A 152 7.81 6.22 19.78
CA ALA A 152 7.74 6.19 18.33
C ALA A 152 6.35 5.78 17.81
N LEU A 153 5.73 4.78 18.43
CA LEU A 153 4.36 4.37 18.12
C LEU A 153 3.37 5.52 18.31
N GLN A 154 3.43 6.19 19.47
CA GLN A 154 2.51 7.28 19.80
C GLN A 154 2.68 8.46 18.83
N ALA A 155 3.92 8.87 18.55
CA ALA A 155 4.21 9.93 17.59
C ALA A 155 3.65 9.60 16.19
N LEU A 156 3.88 8.39 15.70
CA LEU A 156 3.35 7.94 14.41
C LEU A 156 1.83 7.91 14.38
N MET A 157 1.18 7.38 15.44
CA MET A 157 -0.28 7.32 15.51
C MET A 157 -0.90 8.73 15.50
N GLU A 158 -0.39 9.66 16.29
CA GLU A 158 -0.91 11.02 16.37
C GLU A 158 -0.70 11.77 15.04
N VAL A 159 0.48 11.63 14.41
CA VAL A 159 0.76 12.26 13.12
C VAL A 159 -0.12 11.68 12.02
N LEU A 160 -0.20 10.35 11.90
CA LEU A 160 -1.04 9.69 10.88
C LEU A 160 -2.52 10.05 11.05
N TYR A 161 -3.01 10.09 12.28
CA TYR A 161 -4.38 10.49 12.59
C TYR A 161 -4.65 11.96 12.23
N SER A 162 -3.73 12.86 12.57
CA SER A 162 -3.85 14.30 12.25
C SER A 162 -3.84 14.61 10.75
N LEU A 163 -3.33 13.70 9.94
CA LEU A 163 -3.29 13.76 8.48
C LEU A 163 -4.41 12.93 7.83
N GLU A 164 -5.37 12.45 8.62
CA GLU A 164 -6.53 11.65 8.17
C GLU A 164 -6.16 10.36 7.43
N LEU A 165 -4.96 9.81 7.69
CA LEU A 165 -4.49 8.60 7.08
C LEU A 165 -5.00 7.36 7.83
N ASN A 166 -5.64 6.44 7.12
CA ASN A 166 -6.32 5.28 7.72
C ASN A 166 -5.33 4.12 8.00
N PHE A 167 -4.61 4.21 9.12
CA PHE A 167 -3.73 3.15 9.60
C PHE A 167 -4.37 2.38 10.76
N LYS A 168 -4.11 1.07 10.79
CA LYS A 168 -4.53 0.17 11.87
C LYS A 168 -3.31 -0.26 12.67
N HIS A 169 -3.51 -0.44 13.97
CA HIS A 169 -2.47 -0.90 14.88
C HIS A 169 -2.61 -2.39 15.20
N MET A 170 -1.49 -3.10 15.25
CA MET A 170 -1.40 -4.49 15.75
C MET A 170 -0.03 -4.74 16.36
N VAL A 171 0.05 -5.79 17.18
CA VAL A 171 1.32 -6.28 17.72
C VAL A 171 1.71 -7.56 16.98
N ARG A 172 2.93 -7.61 16.46
CA ARG A 172 3.47 -8.76 15.74
C ARG A 172 4.87 -9.11 16.25
N ARG A 173 5.02 -10.29 16.86
CA ARG A 173 6.31 -10.76 17.41
C ARG A 173 6.95 -9.78 18.40
N GLY A 174 6.13 -9.15 19.25
CA GLY A 174 6.58 -8.16 20.23
C GLY A 174 6.88 -6.77 19.69
N GLN A 175 6.73 -6.54 18.38
CA GLN A 175 6.89 -5.22 17.76
C GLN A 175 5.52 -4.58 17.52
N GLN A 176 5.48 -3.25 17.60
CA GLN A 176 4.31 -2.44 17.27
C GLN A 176 4.27 -2.21 15.75
N VAL A 177 3.16 -2.53 15.13
CA VAL A 177 2.97 -2.41 13.68
C VAL A 177 1.77 -1.53 13.38
N LEU A 178 2.01 -0.42 12.68
CA LEU A 178 0.96 0.40 12.09
C LEU A 178 0.89 0.07 10.60
N TYR A 179 -0.25 -0.38 10.11
CA TYR A 179 -0.37 -0.80 8.72
C TYR A 179 -1.61 -0.22 8.03
N CYS A 180 -1.48 -0.03 6.72
CA CYS A 180 -2.54 0.40 5.83
C CYS A 180 -2.64 -0.53 4.62
N LYS A 181 -3.88 -0.85 4.20
CA LYS A 181 -4.21 -1.60 2.97
C LYS A 181 -5.08 -0.81 2.01
N ASP A 182 -5.42 0.42 2.40
CA ASP A 182 -6.19 1.32 1.56
C ASP A 182 -5.27 2.05 0.57
N SER A 183 -5.53 1.86 -0.73
CA SER A 183 -4.70 2.46 -1.78
C SER A 183 -4.71 3.99 -1.73
N LYS A 184 -5.83 4.61 -1.34
CA LYS A 184 -5.97 6.06 -1.26
C LYS A 184 -5.04 6.64 -0.18
N SER A 185 -5.08 6.10 1.03
CA SER A 185 -4.18 6.52 2.12
C SER A 185 -2.71 6.27 1.78
N ILE A 186 -2.38 5.20 1.03
CA ILE A 186 -1.02 4.94 0.55
C ILE A 186 -0.58 5.99 -0.47
N GLU A 187 -1.44 6.34 -1.45
CA GLU A 187 -1.20 7.38 -2.45
C GLU A 187 -0.96 8.75 -1.78
N GLU A 188 -1.80 9.12 -0.81
CA GLU A 188 -1.69 10.35 -0.03
C GLU A 188 -0.38 10.40 0.77
N LEU A 189 -0.05 9.32 1.49
CA LEU A 189 1.20 9.24 2.25
C LEU A 189 2.42 9.35 1.33
N LEU A 190 2.46 8.62 0.20
CA LEU A 190 3.58 8.70 -0.75
C LEU A 190 3.76 10.11 -1.30
N THR A 191 2.67 10.86 -1.49
CA THR A 191 2.71 12.27 -1.90
C THR A 191 3.32 13.13 -0.81
N MET A 192 2.85 12.99 0.45
CA MET A 192 3.32 13.76 1.60
C MET A 192 4.82 13.53 1.89
N VAL A 193 5.29 12.30 1.77
CA VAL A 193 6.71 11.97 1.97
C VAL A 193 7.60 12.27 0.76
N GLY A 194 7.01 12.81 -0.32
CA GLY A 194 7.74 13.26 -1.50
C GLY A 194 8.17 12.16 -2.46
N ALA A 195 7.51 10.99 -2.43
CA ALA A 195 7.72 9.87 -3.35
C ALA A 195 6.71 9.90 -4.51
N THR A 196 6.63 11.02 -5.22
CA THR A 196 5.61 11.28 -6.24
C THR A 196 5.68 10.35 -7.45
N GLY A 197 6.87 9.94 -7.86
CA GLY A 197 7.03 8.96 -8.95
C GLY A 197 6.49 7.59 -8.56
N SER A 198 6.78 7.13 -7.36
CA SER A 198 6.23 5.87 -6.82
C SER A 198 4.72 5.95 -6.55
N MET A 199 4.21 7.11 -6.14
CA MET A 199 2.76 7.35 -6.03
C MET A 199 2.08 7.19 -7.39
N MET A 200 2.63 7.77 -8.47
CA MET A 200 2.09 7.60 -9.82
C MET A 200 2.09 6.14 -10.28
N ASP A 201 3.09 5.33 -9.89
CA ASP A 201 3.07 3.89 -10.16
C ASP A 201 1.88 3.20 -9.47
N VAL A 202 1.59 3.54 -8.21
CA VAL A 202 0.43 2.99 -7.48
C VAL A 202 -0.88 3.34 -8.18
N VAL A 203 -1.05 4.60 -8.59
CA VAL A 203 -2.24 5.09 -9.32
C VAL A 203 -2.39 4.36 -10.66
N ASN A 204 -1.32 4.23 -11.44
CA ASN A 204 -1.35 3.53 -12.73
C ASN A 204 -1.75 2.06 -12.58
N VAL A 205 -1.19 1.36 -11.59
CA VAL A 205 -1.56 -0.04 -11.29
C VAL A 205 -3.02 -0.15 -10.86
N LYS A 206 -3.53 0.80 -10.08
CA LYS A 206 -4.93 0.85 -9.65
C LYS A 206 -5.88 1.00 -10.85
N ILE A 207 -5.62 1.97 -11.74
CA ILE A 207 -6.42 2.17 -12.96
C ILE A 207 -6.44 0.89 -13.80
N TYR A 208 -5.28 0.26 -14.00
CA TYR A 208 -5.19 -1.00 -14.76
C TYR A 208 -5.98 -2.14 -14.11
N LYS A 209 -5.89 -2.32 -12.79
CA LYS A 209 -6.67 -3.32 -12.05
C LYS A 209 -8.17 -3.07 -12.17
N ASP A 210 -8.61 -1.82 -12.06
CA ASP A 210 -10.02 -1.44 -12.15
C ASP A 210 -10.58 -1.68 -13.56
N MET A 211 -9.84 -1.31 -14.60
CA MET A 211 -10.20 -1.61 -15.99
C MET A 211 -10.35 -3.11 -16.23
N ARG A 212 -9.37 -3.91 -15.79
CA ARG A 212 -9.41 -5.36 -15.93
C ARG A 212 -10.59 -5.98 -15.18
N ASN A 213 -10.87 -5.52 -13.97
CA ASN A 213 -11.99 -5.99 -13.18
C ASN A 213 -13.33 -5.65 -13.87
N LYS A 214 -13.44 -4.46 -14.45
CA LYS A 214 -14.64 -4.05 -15.21
C LYS A 214 -14.85 -4.94 -16.44
N ILE A 215 -13.80 -5.17 -17.23
CA ILE A 215 -13.87 -6.05 -18.40
C ILE A 215 -14.28 -7.47 -17.98
N ASN A 216 -13.64 -8.05 -16.95
CA ASN A 216 -13.96 -9.37 -16.45
C ASN A 216 -15.44 -9.49 -16.01
N ARG A 217 -15.98 -8.45 -15.33
CA ARG A 217 -17.40 -8.42 -14.93
C ARG A 217 -18.32 -8.40 -16.13
N VAL A 218 -18.01 -7.60 -17.15
CA VAL A 218 -18.82 -7.54 -18.40
C VAL A 218 -18.78 -8.89 -19.09
N THR A 219 -17.58 -9.44 -19.32
CA THR A 219 -17.43 -10.75 -19.98
C THR A 219 -18.14 -11.86 -19.22
N ASN A 220 -18.02 -11.94 -17.90
CA ASN A 220 -18.72 -12.93 -17.09
C ASN A 220 -20.25 -12.80 -17.19
N CYS A 221 -20.75 -11.55 -17.23
CA CYS A 221 -22.17 -11.29 -17.40
C CYS A 221 -22.67 -11.77 -18.78
N GLU A 222 -21.95 -11.41 -19.85
CA GLU A 222 -22.28 -11.82 -21.22
C GLU A 222 -22.23 -13.34 -21.37
N THR A 223 -21.17 -14.00 -20.87
CA THR A 223 -21.03 -15.46 -20.90
C THR A 223 -22.20 -16.14 -20.17
N SER A 224 -22.54 -15.66 -18.96
CA SER A 224 -23.67 -16.22 -18.20
C SER A 224 -25.01 -16.03 -18.90
N ASN A 225 -25.21 -14.91 -19.59
CA ASN A 225 -26.44 -14.65 -20.37
C ASN A 225 -26.51 -15.58 -21.60
N ILE A 226 -25.39 -15.79 -22.30
CA ILE A 226 -25.33 -16.72 -23.43
C ILE A 226 -25.62 -18.14 -22.95
N GLU A 227 -24.97 -18.61 -21.86
CA GLU A 227 -25.20 -19.94 -21.30
C GLU A 227 -26.66 -20.18 -20.92
N LYS A 228 -27.32 -19.20 -20.28
CA LYS A 228 -28.74 -19.28 -19.93
C LYS A 228 -29.62 -19.34 -21.17
N THR A 229 -29.31 -18.55 -22.19
CA THR A 229 -30.07 -18.54 -23.47
C THR A 229 -29.94 -19.88 -24.18
N VAL A 230 -28.72 -20.43 -24.30
CA VAL A 230 -28.48 -21.73 -24.96
C VAL A 230 -29.12 -22.87 -24.18
N SER A 231 -29.00 -22.88 -22.84
CA SER A 231 -29.64 -23.90 -21.99
C SER A 231 -31.16 -23.89 -22.14
N ALA A 232 -31.79 -22.71 -22.06
CA ALA A 232 -33.25 -22.54 -22.23
C ALA A 232 -33.70 -22.96 -23.64
N ALA A 233 -32.97 -22.52 -24.67
CA ALA A 233 -33.26 -22.88 -26.04
C ALA A 233 -33.18 -24.39 -26.30
N THR A 234 -32.16 -25.06 -25.72
CA THR A 234 -31.99 -26.51 -25.83
C THR A 234 -33.13 -27.27 -25.18
N THR A 235 -33.52 -26.87 -23.97
CA THR A 235 -34.66 -27.46 -23.26
C THR A 235 -35.97 -27.26 -24.05
N GLN A 236 -36.26 -26.03 -24.50
CA GLN A 236 -37.46 -25.72 -25.32
C GLN A 236 -37.50 -26.56 -26.61
N ALA A 237 -36.36 -26.66 -27.32
CA ALA A 237 -36.26 -27.47 -28.53
C ALA A 237 -36.52 -28.95 -28.27
N ALA A 238 -36.06 -29.49 -27.13
CA ALA A 238 -36.33 -30.89 -26.74
C ALA A 238 -37.85 -31.09 -26.44
N ASP A 239 -38.45 -30.15 -25.69
CA ASP A 239 -39.88 -30.22 -25.36
C ASP A 239 -40.75 -30.10 -26.60
N ILE A 240 -40.44 -29.23 -27.53
CA ILE A 240 -41.19 -29.08 -28.81
C ILE A 240 -41.05 -30.36 -29.62
N ARG A 241 -39.89 -30.96 -29.75
CA ARG A 241 -39.70 -32.25 -30.44
C ARG A 241 -40.50 -33.38 -29.78
N TYR A 242 -40.56 -33.40 -28.45
CA TYR A 242 -41.39 -34.34 -27.70
C TYR A 242 -42.89 -34.18 -28.01
N LEU A 243 -43.40 -32.95 -27.97
CA LEU A 243 -44.80 -32.63 -28.30
C LEU A 243 -45.16 -33.03 -29.76
N LYS A 244 -44.25 -32.82 -30.70
CA LYS A 244 -44.40 -33.28 -32.09
C LYS A 244 -44.50 -34.80 -32.17
N LYS A 245 -43.66 -35.52 -31.46
CA LYS A 245 -43.64 -37.01 -31.41
C LYS A 245 -44.96 -37.57 -30.83
N MET A 246 -45.52 -36.87 -29.83
CA MET A 246 -46.78 -37.28 -29.20
C MET A 246 -48.02 -36.85 -29.98
N GLY A 247 -47.88 -36.16 -31.11
CA GLY A 247 -49.03 -35.70 -31.95
C GLY A 247 -49.79 -34.52 -31.36
N VAL A 248 -49.39 -33.99 -30.21
CA VAL A 248 -50.11 -32.91 -29.49
C VAL A 248 -49.78 -31.53 -30.08
N PHE A 249 -48.64 -31.38 -30.70
CA PHE A 249 -48.16 -30.10 -31.26
C PHE A 249 -49.15 -29.47 -32.26
N GLN A 250 -49.86 -30.31 -33.05
CA GLN A 250 -50.84 -29.84 -34.03
C GLN A 250 -52.10 -29.26 -33.39
N ASN A 251 -52.37 -29.54 -32.14
CA ASN A 251 -53.53 -29.02 -31.40
C ASN A 251 -53.25 -27.70 -30.67
N LEU A 252 -52.00 -27.18 -30.72
CA LEU A 252 -51.66 -25.89 -30.13
C LEU A 252 -52.24 -24.72 -30.94
N GLU A 253 -52.37 -23.55 -30.30
CA GLU A 253 -52.71 -22.30 -30.94
C GLU A 253 -51.68 -21.93 -32.04
N VAL A 254 -52.15 -21.21 -33.07
CA VAL A 254 -51.33 -20.85 -34.24
C VAL A 254 -50.01 -20.14 -33.81
N VAL A 255 -50.09 -19.16 -32.91
CA VAL A 255 -48.95 -18.40 -32.41
C VAL A 255 -47.92 -19.30 -31.73
N LEU A 256 -48.37 -20.29 -30.92
CA LEU A 256 -47.48 -21.24 -30.26
C LEU A 256 -46.80 -22.20 -31.24
N LYS A 257 -47.50 -22.60 -32.31
CA LYS A 257 -46.89 -23.41 -33.38
C LYS A 257 -45.80 -22.65 -34.12
N GLU A 258 -46.11 -21.43 -34.54
CA GLU A 258 -45.16 -20.56 -35.25
C GLU A 258 -43.92 -20.29 -34.40
N THR A 259 -44.11 -19.97 -33.12
CA THR A 259 -42.98 -19.78 -32.16
C THR A 259 -42.17 -21.07 -31.98
N GLY A 260 -42.83 -22.21 -31.84
CA GLY A 260 -42.18 -23.51 -31.74
C GLY A 260 -41.39 -23.91 -33.00
N GLU A 261 -41.94 -23.65 -34.18
CA GLU A 261 -41.21 -23.88 -35.44
C GLU A 261 -40.00 -22.94 -35.60
N ALA A 262 -40.18 -21.66 -35.24
CA ALA A 262 -39.07 -20.68 -35.24
C ALA A 262 -37.97 -21.09 -34.28
N ARG A 263 -38.27 -21.56 -33.06
CA ARG A 263 -37.30 -22.07 -32.08
C ARG A 263 -36.53 -23.27 -32.61
N LEU A 264 -37.17 -24.18 -33.33
CA LEU A 264 -36.48 -25.33 -33.92
C LEU A 264 -35.59 -24.96 -35.10
N ARG A 265 -35.93 -23.91 -35.84
CA ARG A 265 -35.12 -23.40 -36.96
C ARG A 265 -33.95 -22.53 -36.50
N HIS A 266 -34.15 -21.82 -35.39
CA HIS A 266 -33.19 -20.86 -34.83
C HIS A 266 -32.91 -21.16 -33.34
N PRO A 267 -32.21 -22.29 -33.03
CA PRO A 267 -31.96 -22.71 -31.65
C PRO A 267 -30.99 -21.77 -30.90
N GLU A 268 -30.21 -20.97 -31.63
CA GLU A 268 -29.22 -20.01 -31.05
C GLU A 268 -29.87 -18.70 -30.62
N MET A 269 -31.06 -18.34 -31.13
CA MET A 269 -31.68 -17.04 -30.85
C MET A 269 -32.24 -16.98 -29.44
N SER A 270 -32.13 -15.80 -28.82
CA SER A 270 -32.84 -15.47 -27.58
C SER A 270 -34.34 -15.37 -27.81
N LEU A 271 -35.16 -15.40 -26.76
CA LEU A 271 -36.61 -15.20 -26.87
C LEU A 271 -36.97 -13.82 -27.45
N ARG A 272 -36.15 -12.82 -27.19
CA ARG A 272 -36.33 -11.47 -27.72
C ARG A 272 -36.13 -11.46 -29.25
N GLU A 273 -35.05 -12.03 -29.73
CA GLU A 273 -34.72 -12.13 -31.15
C GLU A 273 -35.79 -12.94 -31.90
N LEU A 274 -36.28 -14.02 -31.29
CA LEU A 274 -37.40 -14.77 -31.85
C LEU A 274 -38.71 -13.95 -31.91
N GLY A 275 -39.00 -13.13 -30.89
CA GLY A 275 -40.12 -12.23 -30.89
C GLY A 275 -40.02 -11.16 -31.99
N GLU A 276 -38.82 -10.59 -32.17
CA GLU A 276 -38.55 -9.64 -33.26
C GLU A 276 -38.66 -10.27 -34.68
N LEU A 277 -38.36 -11.58 -34.80
CA LEU A 277 -38.48 -12.33 -36.04
C LEU A 277 -39.95 -12.65 -36.40
N LEU A 278 -40.80 -12.82 -35.40
CA LEU A 278 -42.20 -13.22 -35.58
C LEU A 278 -43.18 -12.03 -35.65
N GLY A 279 -42.72 -10.79 -35.34
CA GLY A 279 -43.51 -9.58 -35.35
C GLY A 279 -44.14 -9.30 -34.00
#